data_33bbbfec3fa8bb876ba220e86b782b1b
#
_entry.id   33bbbfec3fa8bb876ba220e86b782b1b
#
_cell.length_a   1.000
_cell.length_b   1.000
_cell.length_c   1.000
_cell.angle_alpha   90.00
_cell.angle_beta   90.00
_cell.angle_gamma   90.00
#
_symmetry.space_group_name_H-M   'P 1'
#
loop_
_entity.id
_entity.type
_entity.pdbx_description
1 polymer ?
#
loop_
_entity_poly.entity_id
_entity_poly.type
_entity_poly.pdbx_seq_one_letter_code
_entity_poly.pdbx_strand_id
1 'polypeptide(L)'
;SQLDRKIDASLGRLQRNFVELYQLHNRIQSVGDKDNFSAKDILKRGGVADAMEKFKSDERIKSIGITALGDIDAINEVVLSDCFDVAQIYYNLLNPSASHNTSGNWNDHDFSNLINNCISKDMGLMNIRIYAAGYLATDKRHGREIPVTFGINENELNRRVEKINSIFNDIKGTKAQKALRYGLSNKDMSTIVIGLANIEHLKEALKGYD
;
A
#
# COMPACT_ATOMS: atom_id res chain seq x y z
N SER A 1 -13.46 21.98 8.47
CA SER A 1 -13.32 20.66 9.13
C SER A 1 -11.88 20.37 9.52
N GLN A 2 -11.62 19.29 10.25
CA GLN A 2 -10.25 18.86 10.54
C GLN A 2 -9.51 18.46 9.25
N LEU A 3 -10.19 17.86 8.30
CA LEU A 3 -9.64 17.50 6.99
C LEU A 3 -9.28 18.73 6.17
N ASP A 4 -10.08 19.81 6.19
CA ASP A 4 -9.73 21.07 5.53
C ASP A 4 -8.39 21.61 6.03
N ARG A 5 -8.20 21.67 7.35
CA ARG A 5 -6.93 22.12 7.93
C ARG A 5 -5.74 21.24 7.52
N LYS A 6 -5.95 19.93 7.36
CA LYS A 6 -4.88 19.00 6.96
C LYS A 6 -4.48 19.20 5.48
N ILE A 7 -5.45 19.37 4.59
CA ILE A 7 -5.13 19.62 3.17
C ILE A 7 -4.48 20.99 3.01
N ASP A 8 -4.99 22.05 3.65
CA ASP A 8 -4.41 23.39 3.57
C ASP A 8 -2.96 23.40 4.09
N ALA A 9 -2.69 22.71 5.20
CA ALA A 9 -1.34 22.56 5.70
C ALA A 9 -0.43 21.77 4.76
N SER A 10 -0.96 20.78 4.02
CA SER A 10 -0.19 20.01 3.04
C SER A 10 0.14 20.87 1.81
N LEU A 11 -0.85 21.57 1.27
CA LEU A 11 -0.66 22.48 0.14
C LEU A 11 0.32 23.61 0.50
N GLY A 12 0.20 24.18 1.71
CA GLY A 12 1.12 25.21 2.20
C GLY A 12 2.57 24.72 2.30
N ARG A 13 2.81 23.50 2.82
CA ARG A 13 4.17 22.90 2.86
C ARG A 13 4.73 22.63 1.46
N LEU A 14 3.87 22.23 0.52
CA LEU A 14 4.25 22.00 -0.87
C LEU A 14 4.40 23.29 -1.69
N GLN A 15 3.98 24.44 -1.14
CA GLN A 15 3.90 25.73 -1.85
C GLN A 15 3.08 25.60 -3.15
N ARG A 16 1.96 24.86 -3.09
CA ARG A 16 1.04 24.63 -4.20
C ARG A 16 -0.39 24.92 -3.76
N ASN A 17 -1.23 25.28 -4.72
CA ASN A 17 -2.67 25.45 -4.51
C ASN A 17 -3.47 24.19 -4.84
N PHE A 18 -2.82 23.19 -5.44
CA PHE A 18 -3.43 21.99 -5.97
C PHE A 18 -2.47 20.81 -5.91
N VAL A 19 -2.98 19.59 -5.72
CA VAL A 19 -2.26 18.33 -5.89
C VAL A 19 -3.10 17.35 -6.71
N GLU A 20 -2.39 16.50 -7.46
CA GLU A 20 -3.01 15.54 -8.38
C GLU A 20 -3.72 14.42 -7.63
N LEU A 21 -3.18 13.98 -6.51
CA LEU A 21 -3.72 12.90 -5.70
C LEU A 21 -3.63 13.23 -4.20
N TYR A 22 -4.74 13.08 -3.49
CA TYR A 22 -4.80 13.16 -2.04
C TYR A 22 -5.35 11.86 -1.46
N GLN A 23 -4.63 11.26 -0.48
CA GLN A 23 -4.95 9.93 0.01
C GLN A 23 -5.31 9.90 1.49
N LEU A 24 -6.33 9.11 1.82
CA LEU A 24 -6.60 8.68 3.19
C LEU A 24 -5.54 7.65 3.59
N HIS A 25 -4.66 8.03 4.52
CA HIS A 25 -3.55 7.18 4.95
C HIS A 25 -3.84 6.35 6.20
N ASN A 26 -4.96 6.58 6.87
CA ASN A 26 -5.39 5.81 8.03
C ASN A 26 -5.74 4.36 7.63
N ARG A 27 -5.55 3.42 8.55
CA ARG A 27 -6.04 2.05 8.34
C ARG A 27 -7.57 2.04 8.32
N ILE A 28 -8.11 1.12 7.54
CA ILE A 28 -9.54 0.87 7.42
C ILE A 28 -9.85 -0.40 8.20
N GLN A 29 -10.66 -0.30 9.24
CA GLN A 29 -10.95 -1.37 10.19
C GLN A 29 -12.46 -1.66 10.22
N SER A 30 -12.84 -2.81 10.76
CA SER A 30 -14.25 -3.14 10.98
C SER A 30 -14.91 -2.19 11.98
N VAL A 31 -14.13 -1.71 12.96
CA VAL A 31 -14.54 -0.69 13.94
C VAL A 31 -13.51 0.42 13.97
N GLY A 32 -13.97 1.66 13.80
CA GLY A 32 -13.12 2.84 13.87
C GLY A 32 -12.68 3.17 15.30
N ASP A 33 -11.55 3.85 15.43
CA ASP A 33 -11.01 4.38 16.68
C ASP A 33 -10.41 5.79 16.45
N LYS A 34 -9.60 6.29 17.40
CA LYS A 34 -8.96 7.61 17.27
C LYS A 34 -7.96 7.74 16.11
N ASP A 35 -7.38 6.62 15.66
CA ASP A 35 -6.30 6.56 14.66
C ASP A 35 -6.73 5.88 13.36
N ASN A 36 -7.85 5.14 13.38
CA ASN A 36 -8.35 4.33 12.27
C ASN A 36 -9.81 4.63 11.98
N PHE A 37 -10.22 4.44 10.74
CA PHE A 37 -11.61 4.63 10.32
C PHE A 37 -12.29 3.29 10.03
N SER A 38 -13.58 3.17 10.37
CA SER A 38 -14.41 2.12 9.80
C SER A 38 -14.87 2.50 8.39
N ALA A 39 -15.28 1.50 7.59
CA ALA A 39 -15.90 1.75 6.30
C ALA A 39 -17.13 2.67 6.46
N LYS A 40 -17.93 2.47 7.50
CA LYS A 40 -19.07 3.34 7.84
C LYS A 40 -18.65 4.79 8.09
N ASP A 41 -17.54 5.05 8.80
CA ASP A 41 -17.06 6.42 9.05
C ASP A 41 -16.58 7.11 7.78
N ILE A 42 -16.04 6.32 6.86
CA ILE A 42 -15.58 6.82 5.55
C ILE A 42 -16.78 7.15 4.66
N LEU A 43 -17.77 6.25 4.57
CA LEU A 43 -18.83 6.28 3.58
C LEU A 43 -20.12 6.97 4.03
N LYS A 44 -20.32 7.22 5.35
CA LYS A 44 -21.52 7.90 5.84
C LYS A 44 -21.62 9.31 5.26
N ARG A 45 -22.85 9.82 5.13
CA ARG A 45 -23.09 11.21 4.74
C ARG A 45 -22.32 12.18 5.65
N GLY A 46 -21.58 13.10 5.05
CA GLY A 46 -20.66 14.01 5.75
C GLY A 46 -19.39 13.31 6.29
N GLY A 47 -19.11 12.10 5.85
CA GLY A 47 -17.93 11.32 6.20
C GLY A 47 -16.66 11.76 5.47
N VAL A 48 -15.66 10.89 5.50
CA VAL A 48 -14.35 11.17 4.88
C VAL A 48 -14.47 11.29 3.36
N ALA A 49 -15.20 10.37 2.72
CA ALA A 49 -15.38 10.38 1.26
C ALA A 49 -16.04 11.69 0.78
N ASP A 50 -17.13 12.10 1.41
CA ASP A 50 -17.80 13.37 1.08
C ASP A 50 -16.88 14.58 1.25
N ALA A 51 -16.07 14.59 2.32
CA ALA A 51 -15.14 15.69 2.57
C ALA A 51 -14.02 15.74 1.50
N MET A 52 -13.53 14.59 1.06
CA MET A 52 -12.49 14.50 0.02
C MET A 52 -13.09 14.86 -1.37
N GLU A 53 -14.30 14.44 -1.67
CA GLU A 53 -15.00 14.81 -2.91
C GLU A 53 -15.23 16.33 -2.99
N LYS A 54 -15.53 16.97 -1.86
CA LYS A 54 -15.58 18.43 -1.80
C LYS A 54 -14.24 19.08 -2.19
N PHE A 55 -13.10 18.48 -1.80
CA PHE A 55 -11.80 19.02 -2.21
C PHE A 55 -11.56 18.92 -3.72
N LYS A 56 -12.12 17.89 -4.40
CA LYS A 56 -12.16 17.82 -5.87
C LYS A 56 -13.01 18.96 -6.45
N SER A 57 -14.21 19.15 -5.92
CA SER A 57 -15.12 20.22 -6.34
C SER A 57 -14.54 21.63 -6.14
N ASP A 58 -13.75 21.82 -5.09
CA ASP A 58 -13.04 23.07 -4.80
C ASP A 58 -11.72 23.20 -5.62
N GLU A 59 -11.44 22.29 -6.56
CA GLU A 59 -10.25 22.24 -7.41
C GLU A 59 -8.91 22.19 -6.66
N ARG A 60 -8.93 21.77 -5.38
CA ARG A 60 -7.71 21.62 -4.58
C ARG A 60 -6.99 20.30 -4.84
N ILE A 61 -7.71 19.30 -5.33
CA ILE A 61 -7.18 17.97 -5.71
C ILE A 61 -7.86 17.49 -6.98
N LYS A 62 -7.22 16.59 -7.72
CA LYS A 62 -7.81 15.97 -8.91
C LYS A 62 -8.41 14.60 -8.59
N SER A 63 -7.71 13.79 -7.82
CA SER A 63 -8.10 12.42 -7.51
C SER A 63 -7.99 12.14 -6.02
N ILE A 64 -8.83 11.23 -5.54
CA ILE A 64 -8.82 10.77 -4.15
C ILE A 64 -8.44 9.30 -4.06
N GLY A 65 -7.71 8.94 -3.01
CA GLY A 65 -7.26 7.56 -2.83
C GLY A 65 -7.28 7.09 -1.40
N ILE A 66 -7.02 5.81 -1.24
CA ILE A 66 -6.89 5.15 0.06
C ILE A 66 -5.55 4.41 0.16
N THR A 67 -5.06 4.25 1.38
CA THR A 67 -4.09 3.20 1.69
C THR A 67 -4.88 1.97 2.13
N ALA A 68 -4.93 0.95 1.29
CA ALA A 68 -5.75 -0.24 1.51
C ALA A 68 -5.06 -1.19 2.52
N LEU A 69 -4.94 -0.74 3.76
CA LEU A 69 -4.40 -1.47 4.91
C LEU A 69 -5.43 -1.51 6.03
N GLY A 70 -5.62 -2.67 6.64
CA GLY A 70 -6.59 -2.89 7.71
C GLY A 70 -7.37 -4.18 7.51
N ASP A 71 -8.64 -4.21 7.87
CA ASP A 71 -9.50 -5.37 7.70
C ASP A 71 -9.98 -5.48 6.26
N ILE A 72 -9.78 -6.62 5.64
CA ILE A 72 -10.05 -6.80 4.20
C ILE A 72 -11.51 -6.58 3.84
N ASP A 73 -12.44 -6.99 4.69
CA ASP A 73 -13.88 -6.81 4.43
C ASP A 73 -14.25 -5.32 4.45
N ALA A 74 -13.73 -4.56 5.43
CA ALA A 74 -13.93 -3.12 5.51
C ALA A 74 -13.25 -2.37 4.35
N ILE A 75 -12.06 -2.82 3.94
CA ILE A 75 -11.36 -2.26 2.76
C ILE A 75 -12.19 -2.51 1.50
N ASN A 76 -12.68 -3.73 1.29
CA ASN A 76 -13.50 -4.08 0.13
C ASN A 76 -14.82 -3.30 0.08
N GLU A 77 -15.46 -3.05 1.24
CA GLU A 77 -16.65 -2.18 1.31
C GLU A 77 -16.34 -0.78 0.78
N VAL A 78 -15.19 -0.20 1.18
CA VAL A 78 -14.77 1.12 0.71
C VAL A 78 -14.38 1.11 -0.77
N VAL A 79 -13.65 0.10 -1.23
CA VAL A 79 -13.27 -0.04 -2.66
C VAL A 79 -14.51 -0.16 -3.54
N LEU A 80 -15.48 -0.98 -3.15
CA LEU A 80 -16.69 -1.22 -3.95
C LEU A 80 -17.70 -0.07 -3.93
N SER A 81 -17.47 0.97 -3.12
CA SER A 81 -18.36 2.13 -2.99
C SER A 81 -18.34 3.11 -4.17
N ASP A 82 -17.40 2.97 -5.09
CA ASP A 82 -17.16 3.92 -6.20
C ASP A 82 -16.72 5.34 -5.76
N CYS A 83 -16.32 5.51 -4.48
CA CYS A 83 -15.97 6.82 -3.96
C CYS A 83 -14.48 7.19 -4.15
N PHE A 84 -13.63 6.25 -4.57
CA PHE A 84 -12.18 6.46 -4.62
C PHE A 84 -11.59 6.10 -5.98
N ASP A 85 -10.63 6.92 -6.44
CA ASP A 85 -9.99 6.78 -7.74
C ASP A 85 -8.73 5.89 -7.69
N VAL A 86 -8.06 5.80 -6.52
CA VAL A 86 -6.73 5.15 -6.39
C VAL A 86 -6.65 4.36 -5.08
N ALA A 87 -5.98 3.21 -5.11
CA ALA A 87 -5.65 2.43 -3.93
C ALA A 87 -4.15 2.11 -3.84
N GLN A 88 -3.55 2.31 -2.66
CA GLN A 88 -2.25 1.75 -2.34
C GLN A 88 -2.41 0.32 -1.86
N ILE A 89 -1.83 -0.63 -2.58
CA ILE A 89 -1.97 -2.07 -2.35
C ILE A 89 -0.70 -2.64 -1.75
N TYR A 90 -0.83 -3.36 -0.64
CA TYR A 90 0.23 -4.17 -0.06
C TYR A 90 0.43 -5.45 -0.89
N TYR A 91 1.53 -5.51 -1.62
CA TYR A 91 1.84 -6.66 -2.46
C TYR A 91 3.35 -6.85 -2.60
N ASN A 92 3.86 -8.00 -2.20
CA ASN A 92 5.28 -8.33 -2.29
C ASN A 92 5.52 -9.85 -2.23
N LEU A 93 6.77 -10.30 -2.32
CA LEU A 93 7.16 -11.71 -2.28
C LEU A 93 6.79 -12.44 -0.98
N LEU A 94 6.67 -11.74 0.16
CA LEU A 94 6.25 -12.34 1.43
C LEU A 94 4.75 -12.46 1.53
N ASN A 95 4.02 -11.54 0.93
CA ASN A 95 2.55 -11.56 0.91
C ASN A 95 2.00 -11.20 -0.47
N PRO A 96 1.76 -12.20 -1.32
CA PRO A 96 1.17 -12.03 -2.64
C PRO A 96 -0.37 -12.11 -2.65
N SER A 97 -1.03 -12.19 -1.49
CA SER A 97 -2.46 -12.50 -1.38
C SER A 97 -3.39 -11.52 -2.09
N ALA A 98 -2.98 -10.25 -2.26
CA ALA A 98 -3.80 -9.28 -2.99
C ALA A 98 -4.03 -9.64 -4.47
N SER A 99 -3.14 -10.45 -5.07
CA SER A 99 -3.21 -10.88 -6.49
C SER A 99 -3.41 -12.38 -6.66
N HIS A 100 -3.12 -13.18 -5.63
CA HIS A 100 -3.12 -14.63 -5.71
C HIS A 100 -3.95 -15.25 -4.60
N ASN A 101 -4.72 -16.28 -4.92
CA ASN A 101 -5.41 -17.04 -3.89
C ASN A 101 -4.40 -17.69 -2.95
N THR A 102 -4.64 -17.53 -1.66
CA THR A 102 -3.81 -18.15 -0.62
C THR A 102 -4.21 -19.60 -0.40
N SER A 103 -3.26 -20.43 0.03
CA SER A 103 -3.55 -21.81 0.45
C SER A 103 -4.34 -21.83 1.76
N GLY A 104 -5.05 -22.94 2.05
CA GLY A 104 -5.79 -23.10 3.31
C GLY A 104 -4.93 -23.03 4.58
N ASN A 105 -3.61 -23.12 4.46
CA ASN A 105 -2.64 -22.96 5.56
C ASN A 105 -2.01 -21.57 5.61
N TRP A 106 -2.61 -20.57 4.92
CA TRP A 106 -2.13 -19.20 4.97
C TRP A 106 -2.31 -18.61 6.38
N ASN A 107 -1.22 -18.21 6.99
CA ASN A 107 -1.18 -17.70 8.36
C ASN A 107 -0.72 -16.24 8.47
N ASP A 108 -0.86 -15.50 7.38
CA ASP A 108 -0.59 -14.08 7.30
C ASP A 108 -1.87 -13.32 6.94
N HIS A 109 -1.82 -11.99 6.94
CA HIS A 109 -2.96 -11.18 6.52
C HIS A 109 -3.35 -11.52 5.08
N ASP A 110 -4.61 -11.81 4.85
CA ASP A 110 -5.14 -12.15 3.54
C ASP A 110 -5.81 -10.94 2.90
N PHE A 111 -5.26 -10.49 1.76
CA PHE A 111 -5.80 -9.42 0.95
C PHE A 111 -6.53 -9.96 -0.30
N SER A 112 -7.00 -11.19 -0.29
CA SER A 112 -7.64 -11.86 -1.43
C SER A 112 -8.76 -11.02 -2.04
N ASN A 113 -8.81 -11.03 -3.37
CA ASN A 113 -9.72 -10.27 -4.21
C ASN A 113 -9.54 -8.74 -4.22
N LEU A 114 -8.65 -8.16 -3.43
CA LEU A 114 -8.51 -6.71 -3.35
C LEU A 114 -8.17 -6.08 -4.71
N ILE A 115 -7.20 -6.64 -5.44
CA ILE A 115 -6.83 -6.14 -6.77
C ILE A 115 -8.00 -6.26 -7.74
N ASN A 116 -8.68 -7.41 -7.78
CA ASN A 116 -9.82 -7.62 -8.66
C ASN A 116 -10.98 -6.65 -8.36
N ASN A 117 -11.26 -6.39 -7.08
CA ASN A 117 -12.28 -5.44 -6.68
C ASN A 117 -11.91 -4.00 -7.12
N CYS A 118 -10.65 -3.60 -6.95
CA CYS A 118 -10.17 -2.30 -7.43
C CYS A 118 -10.28 -2.17 -8.96
N ILE A 119 -9.88 -3.21 -9.71
CA ILE A 119 -9.99 -3.25 -11.18
C ILE A 119 -11.46 -3.13 -11.61
N SER A 120 -12.38 -3.82 -10.93
CA SER A 120 -13.82 -3.76 -11.24
C SER A 120 -14.41 -2.35 -11.07
N LYS A 121 -13.69 -1.48 -10.36
CA LYS A 121 -14.04 -0.07 -10.08
C LYS A 121 -13.15 0.92 -10.84
N ASP A 122 -12.39 0.46 -11.82
CA ASP A 122 -11.46 1.27 -12.62
C ASP A 122 -10.49 2.13 -11.78
N MET A 123 -10.10 1.61 -10.61
CA MET A 123 -9.17 2.30 -9.71
C MET A 123 -7.72 2.14 -10.17
N GLY A 124 -6.94 3.23 -10.08
CA GLY A 124 -5.49 3.19 -10.23
C GLY A 124 -4.83 2.46 -9.06
N LEU A 125 -3.90 1.53 -9.33
CA LEU A 125 -3.25 0.72 -8.31
C LEU A 125 -1.80 1.14 -8.10
N MET A 126 -1.44 1.42 -6.86
CA MET A 126 -0.08 1.75 -6.45
C MET A 126 0.45 0.65 -5.53
N ASN A 127 1.44 -0.11 -5.99
CA ASN A 127 2.06 -1.13 -5.15
C ASN A 127 2.93 -0.50 -4.07
N ILE A 128 2.72 -0.85 -2.82
CA ILE A 128 3.49 -0.39 -1.67
C ILE A 128 4.15 -1.55 -0.92
N ARG A 129 5.17 -1.22 -0.11
CA ARG A 129 5.85 -2.19 0.77
C ARG A 129 6.53 -3.34 0.03
N ILE A 130 7.01 -3.13 -1.18
CA ILE A 130 7.72 -4.13 -2.00
C ILE A 130 8.87 -4.79 -1.23
N TYR A 131 9.59 -4.00 -0.43
CA TYR A 131 10.72 -4.48 0.35
C TYR A 131 10.32 -5.04 1.73
N ALA A 132 9.03 -5.14 2.04
CA ALA A 132 8.52 -5.67 3.31
C ALA A 132 9.28 -5.08 4.52
N ALA A 133 9.33 -3.74 4.65
CA ALA A 133 10.08 -3.02 5.68
C ALA A 133 11.59 -3.33 5.70
N GLY A 134 12.17 -3.74 4.58
CA GLY A 134 13.59 -4.05 4.42
C GLY A 134 13.93 -5.54 4.42
N TYR A 135 13.02 -6.42 4.87
CA TYR A 135 13.26 -7.87 4.91
C TYR A 135 13.60 -8.49 3.54
N LEU A 136 13.04 -7.94 2.47
CA LEU A 136 13.30 -8.38 1.08
C LEU A 136 14.41 -7.58 0.39
N ALA A 137 15.07 -6.66 1.07
CA ALA A 137 16.09 -5.82 0.47
C ALA A 137 17.49 -6.03 1.07
N THR A 138 17.59 -6.28 2.37
CA THR A 138 18.87 -6.35 3.09
C THR A 138 18.82 -7.33 4.25
N ASP A 139 19.99 -7.88 4.62
CA ASP A 139 20.14 -8.69 5.84
C ASP A 139 20.43 -7.83 7.08
N LYS A 140 20.73 -6.54 6.87
CA LYS A 140 20.97 -5.61 7.98
C LYS A 140 19.63 -5.10 8.52
N ARG A 141 19.42 -5.25 9.82
CA ARG A 141 18.27 -4.69 10.53
C ARG A 141 18.65 -3.36 11.15
N HIS A 142 17.73 -2.40 11.08
CA HIS A 142 17.94 -1.04 11.58
C HIS A 142 17.12 -0.75 12.84
N GLY A 143 16.28 -1.71 13.29
CA GLY A 143 15.39 -1.56 14.44
C GLY A 143 14.21 -0.61 14.17
N ARG A 144 13.96 -0.25 12.92
CA ARG A 144 12.85 0.61 12.47
C ARG A 144 11.88 -0.12 11.56
N GLU A 145 12.04 -1.40 11.42
CA GLU A 145 11.19 -2.27 10.62
C GLU A 145 9.82 -2.37 11.30
N ILE A 146 8.80 -1.78 10.68
CA ILE A 146 7.42 -1.86 11.15
C ILE A 146 6.72 -2.91 10.27
N PRO A 147 6.46 -4.12 10.79
CA PRO A 147 5.71 -5.12 10.07
C PRO A 147 4.29 -4.59 9.79
N VAL A 148 3.79 -4.83 8.59
CA VAL A 148 2.42 -4.45 8.24
C VAL A 148 1.43 -5.45 8.84
N THR A 149 1.85 -6.69 8.97
CA THR A 149 1.06 -7.79 9.50
C THR A 149 1.41 -8.03 10.96
N PHE A 150 0.37 -8.09 11.80
CA PHE A 150 0.52 -8.40 13.21
C PHE A 150 0.52 -9.92 13.42
N GLY A 151 1.32 -10.40 14.38
CA GLY A 151 1.26 -11.79 14.83
C GLY A 151 2.31 -12.72 14.25
N ILE A 152 3.09 -12.32 13.24
CA ILE A 152 4.23 -13.10 12.78
C ILE A 152 5.46 -12.69 13.59
N ASN A 153 6.10 -13.66 14.23
CA ASN A 153 7.35 -13.39 14.91
C ASN A 153 8.52 -13.27 13.91
N GLU A 154 9.58 -12.61 14.33
CA GLU A 154 10.74 -12.32 13.48
C GLU A 154 11.43 -13.58 12.96
N ASN A 155 11.49 -14.66 13.76
CA ASN A 155 12.09 -15.92 13.33
C ASN A 155 11.32 -16.58 12.19
N GLU A 156 9.98 -16.53 12.23
CA GLU A 156 9.14 -17.04 11.15
C GLU A 156 9.31 -16.21 9.90
N LEU A 157 9.35 -14.88 10.03
CA LEU A 157 9.57 -13.97 8.92
C LEU A 157 10.93 -14.20 8.25
N ASN A 158 11.99 -14.37 9.03
CA ASN A 158 13.32 -14.68 8.51
C ASN A 158 13.35 -16.03 7.77
N ARG A 159 12.71 -17.08 8.32
CA ARG A 159 12.58 -18.38 7.62
C ARG A 159 11.88 -18.25 6.25
N ARG A 160 10.83 -17.45 6.16
CA ARG A 160 10.15 -17.19 4.89
C ARG A 160 11.05 -16.45 3.91
N VAL A 161 11.79 -15.46 4.37
CA VAL A 161 12.77 -14.73 3.54
C VAL A 161 13.87 -15.67 3.03
N GLU A 162 14.40 -16.55 3.87
CA GLU A 162 15.40 -17.56 3.46
C GLU A 162 14.85 -18.52 2.41
N LYS A 163 13.62 -18.99 2.59
CA LYS A 163 12.93 -19.83 1.59
C LYS A 163 12.73 -19.11 0.27
N ILE A 164 12.30 -17.85 0.28
CA ILE A 164 12.18 -17.03 -0.92
C ILE A 164 13.53 -16.88 -1.60
N ASN A 165 14.59 -16.56 -0.85
CA ASN A 165 15.93 -16.43 -1.40
C ASN A 165 16.43 -17.73 -2.05
N SER A 166 16.13 -18.89 -1.47
CA SER A 166 16.50 -20.18 -2.07
C SER A 166 15.76 -20.46 -3.38
N ILE A 167 14.47 -20.12 -3.47
CA ILE A 167 13.67 -20.27 -4.69
C ILE A 167 14.20 -19.37 -5.81
N PHE A 168 14.61 -18.15 -5.48
CA PHE A 168 15.11 -17.16 -6.43
C PHE A 168 16.63 -17.14 -6.56
N ASN A 169 17.33 -18.20 -6.11
CA ASN A 169 18.79 -18.24 -6.14
C ASN A 169 19.39 -18.07 -7.54
N ASP A 170 18.77 -18.70 -8.56
CA ASP A 170 19.25 -18.67 -9.93
C ASP A 170 18.85 -17.40 -10.70
N ILE A 171 18.01 -16.55 -10.10
CA ILE A 171 17.63 -15.27 -10.70
C ILE A 171 18.71 -14.24 -10.41
N LYS A 172 19.24 -13.61 -11.46
CA LYS A 172 20.26 -12.56 -11.36
C LYS A 172 19.75 -11.34 -10.59
N GLY A 173 20.65 -10.73 -9.83
CA GLY A 173 20.43 -9.48 -9.09
C GLY A 173 20.39 -9.65 -7.58
N THR A 174 20.41 -8.52 -6.88
CA THR A 174 20.31 -8.48 -5.43
C THR A 174 18.90 -8.83 -4.93
N LYS A 175 18.74 -9.06 -3.63
CA LYS A 175 17.42 -9.27 -3.01
C LYS A 175 16.46 -8.12 -3.34
N ALA A 176 16.92 -6.88 -3.20
CA ALA A 176 16.11 -5.69 -3.50
C ALA A 176 15.68 -5.64 -4.97
N GLN A 177 16.57 -5.96 -5.91
CA GLN A 177 16.26 -6.00 -7.34
C GLN A 177 15.25 -7.10 -7.67
N LYS A 178 15.38 -8.28 -7.07
CA LYS A 178 14.42 -9.39 -7.26
C LYS A 178 13.03 -9.01 -6.73
N ALA A 179 12.97 -8.40 -5.53
CA ALA A 179 11.72 -7.92 -4.95
C ALA A 179 11.07 -6.81 -5.80
N LEU A 180 11.87 -5.89 -6.34
CA LEU A 180 11.39 -4.84 -7.24
C LEU A 180 10.80 -5.43 -8.52
N ARG A 181 11.54 -6.34 -9.20
CA ARG A 181 11.05 -7.00 -10.42
C ARG A 181 9.79 -7.81 -10.19
N TYR A 182 9.68 -8.47 -9.04
CA TYR A 182 8.43 -9.16 -8.68
C TYR A 182 7.26 -8.19 -8.60
N GLY A 183 7.42 -7.05 -7.94
CA GLY A 183 6.38 -6.02 -7.91
C GLY A 183 6.04 -5.47 -9.29
N LEU A 184 7.04 -5.22 -10.13
CA LEU A 184 6.89 -4.73 -11.51
C LEU A 184 6.26 -5.76 -12.46
N SER A 185 6.37 -7.05 -12.16
CA SER A 185 5.79 -8.11 -13.01
C SER A 185 4.26 -8.18 -12.94
N ASN A 186 3.65 -7.58 -11.92
CA ASN A 186 2.19 -7.49 -11.82
C ASN A 186 1.68 -6.37 -12.72
N LYS A 187 1.02 -6.74 -13.83
CA LYS A 187 0.55 -5.83 -14.87
C LYS A 187 -0.64 -4.95 -14.44
N ASP A 188 -1.32 -5.33 -13.37
CA ASP A 188 -2.45 -4.57 -12.85
C ASP A 188 -1.99 -3.38 -12.01
N MET A 189 -0.72 -3.34 -11.59
CA MET A 189 -0.16 -2.22 -10.86
C MET A 189 0.24 -1.06 -11.78
N SER A 190 -0.41 0.08 -11.62
CA SER A 190 -0.11 1.29 -12.38
C SER A 190 1.26 1.88 -12.04
N THR A 191 1.69 1.76 -10.79
CA THR A 191 2.97 2.26 -10.30
C THR A 191 3.41 1.56 -9.02
N ILE A 192 4.68 1.78 -8.66
CA ILE A 192 5.30 1.24 -7.46
C ILE A 192 5.85 2.38 -6.60
N VAL A 193 5.58 2.32 -5.30
CA VAL A 193 6.11 3.26 -4.32
C VAL A 193 7.16 2.57 -3.46
N ILE A 194 8.41 3.02 -3.57
CA ILE A 194 9.53 2.47 -2.79
C ILE A 194 10.10 3.49 -1.82
N GLY A 195 10.50 3.02 -0.64
CA GLY A 195 11.26 3.81 0.32
C GLY A 195 12.75 3.67 0.08
N LEU A 196 13.45 4.79 -0.02
CA LEU A 196 14.88 4.86 -0.25
C LEU A 196 15.54 5.65 0.89
N ALA A 197 16.59 5.12 1.51
CA ALA A 197 17.28 5.78 2.61
C ALA A 197 18.49 6.60 2.16
N ASN A 198 19.04 6.29 0.99
CA ASN A 198 20.23 6.95 0.43
C ASN A 198 20.31 6.80 -1.09
N ILE A 199 21.28 7.47 -1.70
CA ILE A 199 21.45 7.49 -3.17
C ILE A 199 21.85 6.11 -3.73
N GLU A 200 22.53 5.28 -2.98
CA GLU A 200 22.94 3.94 -3.45
C GLU A 200 21.72 3.03 -3.58
N HIS A 201 20.72 3.17 -2.69
CA HIS A 201 19.45 2.46 -2.84
C HIS A 201 18.70 2.87 -4.11
N LEU A 202 18.76 4.16 -4.50
CA LEU A 202 18.19 4.62 -5.76
C LEU A 202 18.91 3.99 -6.96
N LYS A 203 20.25 4.03 -6.97
CA LYS A 203 21.04 3.41 -8.04
C LYS A 203 20.79 1.91 -8.17
N GLU A 204 20.64 1.22 -7.03
CA GLU A 204 20.32 -0.21 -6.99
C GLU A 204 18.92 -0.49 -7.55
N ALA A 205 17.93 0.31 -7.18
CA ALA A 205 16.58 0.18 -7.69
C ALA A 205 16.52 0.41 -9.21
N LEU A 206 17.20 1.43 -9.72
CA LEU A 206 17.30 1.70 -11.17
C LEU A 206 17.92 0.53 -11.94
N LYS A 207 19.03 -0.06 -11.45
CA LYS A 207 19.61 -1.27 -12.03
C LYS A 207 18.70 -2.51 -11.95
N GLY A 208 17.73 -2.50 -11.07
CA GLY A 208 16.75 -3.58 -10.95
C GLY A 208 15.57 -3.43 -11.89
N TYR A 209 15.37 -2.22 -12.44
CA TYR A 209 14.34 -1.92 -13.43
C TYR A 209 14.74 -2.39 -14.83
N ASP A 210 16.02 -2.27 -15.20
CA ASP A 210 16.60 -2.73 -16.46
C ASP A 210 16.75 -4.28 -16.50
#